data_e8ff93b5242e0e822497cf4e3f1ff4ec
#
_entry.id   e8ff93b5242e0e822497cf4e3f1ff4ec
#
_cell.length_a   1.000
_cell.length_b   1.000
_cell.length_c   1.000
_cell.angle_alpha   90.00
_cell.angle_beta   90.00
_cell.angle_gamma   90.00
#
_symmetry.space_group_name_H-M   'P 1'
#
loop_
_entity.id
_entity.type
_entity.pdbx_description
1 polymer ?
#
loop_
_entity_poly.entity_id
_entity_poly.type
_entity_poly.pdbx_seq_one_letter_code
_entity_poly.pdbx_strand_id
1 'polypeptide(L)'
;MGKRWRKDEIEYLQENLGNVSINYISRMLNRSQNAIIVKATRLRIGGPTIKTDYLLPNIAGKMIGKDLKIIKYWIDCKGLKATYKVLKNKRRMLIKYDVFIKFLKDNQELWDSRKVEPYALGLEPNWLLVKRKMDREKPKNSQQKWSKFDEIEVVRMKREGCSIQEIADKVNRSYASVKRKLYDLRKEKKWEN
;
A
#
# COMPACT_ATOMS: atom_id res chain seq x y z
N MET A 1 15.18 8.96 -23.50
CA MET A 1 14.61 8.02 -22.49
C MET A 1 15.54 7.95 -21.27
N GLY A 2 15.05 8.15 -20.05
CA GLY A 2 15.89 8.12 -18.85
C GLY A 2 16.40 6.70 -18.56
N LYS A 3 17.68 6.57 -18.19
CA LYS A 3 18.34 5.30 -17.82
C LYS A 3 17.55 4.62 -16.69
N ARG A 4 17.17 3.33 -16.87
CA ARG A 4 16.46 2.53 -15.87
C ARG A 4 17.29 2.43 -14.58
N TRP A 5 16.64 2.47 -13.41
CA TRP A 5 17.29 2.30 -12.13
C TRP A 5 17.60 0.82 -11.87
N ARG A 6 18.84 0.51 -11.55
CA ARG A 6 19.28 -0.85 -11.16
C ARG A 6 19.06 -1.03 -9.66
N LYS A 7 19.10 -2.29 -9.23
CA LYS A 7 18.89 -2.65 -7.82
C LYS A 7 19.98 -2.07 -6.92
N ASP A 8 21.25 -2.24 -7.32
CA ASP A 8 22.43 -1.70 -6.63
C ASP A 8 22.38 -0.16 -6.47
N GLU A 9 21.92 0.56 -7.49
CA GLU A 9 21.74 2.01 -7.42
C GLU A 9 20.65 2.42 -6.41
N ILE A 10 19.60 1.59 -6.29
CA ILE A 10 18.50 1.84 -5.34
C ILE A 10 18.95 1.55 -3.91
N GLU A 11 19.67 0.46 -3.70
CA GLU A 11 20.26 0.10 -2.40
C GLU A 11 21.21 1.20 -1.93
N TYR A 12 22.15 1.62 -2.79
CA TYR A 12 23.07 2.73 -2.50
C TYR A 12 22.33 4.02 -2.14
N LEU A 13 21.25 4.33 -2.88
CA LEU A 13 20.44 5.52 -2.60
C LEU A 13 19.76 5.43 -1.24
N GLN A 14 19.24 4.27 -0.87
CA GLN A 14 18.57 4.05 0.42
C GLN A 14 19.52 4.17 1.61
N GLU A 15 20.72 3.65 1.49
CA GLU A 15 21.73 3.67 2.55
C GLU A 15 22.33 5.08 2.76
N ASN A 16 22.50 5.82 1.68
CA ASN A 16 23.25 7.07 1.71
C ASN A 16 22.39 8.34 1.75
N LEU A 17 21.09 8.23 1.37
CA LEU A 17 20.23 9.42 1.36
C LEU A 17 19.98 9.92 2.79
N GLY A 18 20.35 11.16 3.04
CA GLY A 18 20.29 11.79 4.37
C GLY A 18 21.58 11.67 5.18
N ASN A 19 22.50 10.78 4.82
CA ASN A 19 23.81 10.64 5.44
C ASN A 19 24.86 11.48 4.69
N VAL A 20 24.72 11.59 3.36
CA VAL A 20 25.60 12.41 2.52
C VAL A 20 24.77 13.37 1.66
N SER A 21 25.42 14.36 1.04
CA SER A 21 24.72 15.33 0.19
C SER A 21 24.17 14.68 -1.09
N ILE A 22 23.05 15.23 -1.60
CA ILE A 22 22.46 14.79 -2.89
C ILE A 22 23.47 14.93 -4.03
N ASN A 23 24.33 15.97 -3.98
CA ASN A 23 25.38 16.17 -4.97
C ASN A 23 26.40 15.01 -4.95
N TYR A 24 26.78 14.54 -3.78
CA TYR A 24 27.67 13.38 -3.65
C TYR A 24 27.03 12.11 -4.23
N ILE A 25 25.79 11.81 -3.88
CA ILE A 25 25.02 10.66 -4.42
C ILE A 25 24.90 10.77 -5.94
N SER A 26 24.62 11.96 -6.45
CA SER A 26 24.51 12.27 -7.88
C SER A 26 25.78 11.90 -8.66
N ARG A 27 26.95 12.25 -8.11
CA ARG A 27 28.25 11.89 -8.68
C ARG A 27 28.51 10.39 -8.64
N MET A 28 28.26 9.75 -7.49
CA MET A 28 28.50 8.30 -7.31
C MET A 28 27.62 7.44 -8.22
N LEU A 29 26.37 7.81 -8.40
CA LEU A 29 25.42 7.06 -9.25
C LEU A 29 25.44 7.52 -10.72
N ASN A 30 26.25 8.53 -11.05
CA ASN A 30 26.27 9.16 -12.38
C ASN A 30 24.85 9.50 -12.89
N ARG A 31 24.07 10.19 -12.03
CA ARG A 31 22.71 10.64 -12.29
C ARG A 31 22.53 12.08 -11.87
N SER A 32 21.62 12.79 -12.53
CA SER A 32 21.32 14.17 -12.12
C SER A 32 20.72 14.24 -10.71
N GLN A 33 20.96 15.32 -10.00
CA GLN A 33 20.38 15.57 -8.67
C GLN A 33 18.85 15.47 -8.71
N ASN A 34 18.22 15.98 -9.78
CA ASN A 34 16.78 15.88 -9.96
C ASN A 34 16.32 14.44 -10.12
N ALA A 35 17.06 13.59 -10.83
CA ALA A 35 16.75 12.15 -10.94
C ALA A 35 16.83 11.45 -9.58
N ILE A 36 17.81 11.82 -8.73
CA ILE A 36 17.95 11.33 -7.36
C ILE A 36 16.72 11.74 -6.52
N ILE A 37 16.35 13.02 -6.55
CA ILE A 37 15.20 13.55 -5.80
C ILE A 37 13.89 12.88 -6.24
N VAL A 38 13.65 12.79 -7.55
CA VAL A 38 12.45 12.16 -8.10
C VAL A 38 12.39 10.68 -7.72
N LYS A 39 13.51 9.95 -7.80
CA LYS A 39 13.54 8.52 -7.41
C LYS A 39 13.31 8.36 -5.91
N ALA A 40 13.98 9.17 -5.09
CA ALA A 40 13.77 9.18 -3.65
C ALA A 40 12.30 9.45 -3.27
N THR A 41 11.68 10.42 -3.94
CA THR A 41 10.26 10.73 -3.74
C THR A 41 9.35 9.56 -4.14
N ARG A 42 9.62 8.89 -5.26
CA ARG A 42 8.86 7.73 -5.73
C ARG A 42 9.01 6.54 -4.77
N LEU A 43 10.23 6.30 -4.29
CA LEU A 43 10.50 5.27 -3.28
C LEU A 43 10.03 5.70 -1.88
N ARG A 44 9.58 6.96 -1.74
CA ARG A 44 9.16 7.56 -0.47
C ARG A 44 10.25 7.52 0.60
N ILE A 45 11.50 7.50 0.15
CA ILE A 45 12.68 7.69 0.96
C ILE A 45 13.11 9.15 0.83
N GLY A 46 13.52 9.75 1.93
CA GLY A 46 13.85 11.17 1.95
C GLY A 46 12.80 12.03 2.63
N GLY A 47 13.24 12.80 3.56
CA GLY A 47 12.43 13.69 4.39
C GLY A 47 13.00 13.80 5.79
N PRO A 48 12.45 14.66 6.65
CA PRO A 48 12.96 14.88 8.01
C PRO A 48 12.96 13.62 8.90
N THR A 49 12.38 12.51 8.43
CA THR A 49 12.29 11.23 9.13
C THR A 49 13.42 10.25 8.81
N ILE A 50 14.29 10.51 7.83
CA ILE A 50 15.37 9.57 7.43
C ILE A 50 16.49 9.49 8.48
N LYS A 51 16.72 10.54 9.24
CA LYS A 51 17.67 10.51 10.37
C LYS A 51 17.13 9.86 11.63
N THR A 52 15.90 9.36 11.59
CA THR A 52 15.26 8.69 12.73
C THR A 52 14.62 7.40 12.23
N ASP A 53 14.81 6.32 12.95
CA ASP A 53 14.14 5.02 12.72
C ASP A 53 12.61 5.11 12.89
N TYR A 54 12.04 6.30 12.72
CA TYR A 54 10.63 6.58 12.97
C TYR A 54 9.93 7.18 11.76
N LEU A 55 8.71 6.70 11.52
CA LEU A 55 7.80 7.18 10.50
C LEU A 55 6.67 8.01 11.10
N LEU A 56 6.26 9.06 10.42
CA LEU A 56 4.97 9.68 10.67
C LEU A 56 3.85 8.77 10.12
N PRO A 57 2.67 8.67 10.77
CA PRO A 57 1.58 7.82 10.31
C PRO A 57 1.12 8.09 8.88
N ASN A 58 1.15 9.35 8.43
CA ASN A 58 0.83 9.71 7.05
C ASN A 58 1.88 9.20 6.04
N ILE A 59 3.15 9.16 6.43
CA ILE A 59 4.23 8.59 5.60
C ILE A 59 4.08 7.08 5.53
N ALA A 60 3.89 6.41 6.68
CA ALA A 60 3.62 4.98 6.73
C ALA A 60 2.43 4.58 5.82
N GLY A 61 1.34 5.33 5.87
CA GLY A 61 0.18 5.11 5.01
C GLY A 61 0.53 5.27 3.53
N LYS A 62 1.20 6.34 3.16
CA LYS A 62 1.64 6.58 1.78
C LYS A 62 2.54 5.47 1.23
N MET A 63 3.41 4.88 2.05
CA MET A 63 4.30 3.78 1.62
C MET A 63 3.52 2.54 1.15
N ILE A 64 2.35 2.29 1.70
CA ILE A 64 1.53 1.11 1.40
C ILE A 64 0.21 1.42 0.70
N GLY A 65 0.04 2.65 0.22
CA GLY A 65 -1.18 3.08 -0.47
C GLY A 65 -2.43 3.11 0.43
N LYS A 66 -2.26 3.45 1.71
CA LYS A 66 -3.35 3.59 2.69
C LYS A 66 -3.46 5.01 3.22
N ASP A 67 -4.66 5.43 3.57
CA ASP A 67 -4.92 6.72 4.19
C ASP A 67 -4.45 6.79 5.64
N LEU A 68 -4.20 8.01 6.12
CA LEU A 68 -3.87 8.27 7.52
C LEU A 68 -4.91 7.69 8.50
N LYS A 69 -6.20 7.74 8.15
CA LYS A 69 -7.29 7.19 8.97
C LYS A 69 -7.12 5.70 9.22
N ILE A 70 -6.70 4.95 8.20
CA ILE A 70 -6.45 3.51 8.30
C ILE A 70 -5.25 3.22 9.22
N ILE A 71 -4.16 3.99 9.10
CA ILE A 71 -3.00 3.82 9.97
C ILE A 71 -3.35 4.11 11.43
N LYS A 72 -4.13 5.17 11.69
CA LYS A 72 -4.65 5.46 13.04
C LYS A 72 -5.50 4.31 13.57
N TYR A 73 -6.44 3.81 12.77
CA TYR A 73 -7.24 2.64 13.14
C TYR A 73 -6.37 1.41 13.47
N TRP A 74 -5.27 1.19 12.74
CA TRP A 74 -4.36 0.08 13.06
C TRP A 74 -3.62 0.30 14.40
N ILE A 75 -3.30 1.55 14.72
CA ILE A 75 -2.70 1.89 16.01
C ILE A 75 -3.71 1.66 17.14
N ASP A 76 -4.94 2.11 16.97
CA ASP A 76 -5.95 2.10 18.02
C ASP A 76 -6.59 0.70 18.22
N CYS A 77 -6.76 -0.07 17.12
CA CYS A 77 -7.58 -1.29 17.11
C CYS A 77 -6.86 -2.57 16.65
N LYS A 78 -5.68 -2.46 15.99
CA LYS A 78 -4.98 -3.61 15.41
C LYS A 78 -3.61 -3.87 16.02
N GLY A 79 -3.23 -3.12 17.03
CA GLY A 79 -1.99 -3.33 17.77
C GLY A 79 -0.71 -2.80 17.10
N LEU A 80 -0.83 -1.93 16.09
CA LEU A 80 0.34 -1.21 15.55
C LEU A 80 0.88 -0.25 16.62
N LYS A 81 2.05 -0.53 17.17
CA LYS A 81 2.64 0.30 18.22
C LYS A 81 3.15 1.63 17.68
N ALA A 82 2.73 2.71 18.31
CA ALA A 82 3.19 4.07 18.06
C ALA A 82 3.67 4.74 19.34
N THR A 83 4.56 5.70 19.21
CA THR A 83 5.09 6.52 20.32
C THR A 83 4.86 7.99 20.03
N TYR A 84 4.86 8.83 21.08
CA TYR A 84 4.76 10.27 20.93
C TYR A 84 6.11 10.92 21.28
N LYS A 85 6.62 11.76 20.37
CA LYS A 85 7.81 12.58 20.62
C LYS A 85 7.52 14.05 20.31
N VAL A 86 8.20 14.94 21.05
CA VAL A 86 8.16 16.37 20.74
C VAL A 86 9.20 16.66 19.67
N LEU A 87 8.74 17.12 18.50
CA LEU A 87 9.58 17.51 17.38
C LEU A 87 9.23 18.96 17.02
N LYS A 88 10.22 19.85 17.05
CA LYS A 88 10.03 21.31 16.76
C LYS A 88 8.83 21.87 17.55
N ASN A 89 8.82 21.70 18.85
CA ASN A 89 7.79 22.16 19.81
C ASN A 89 6.37 21.63 19.55
N LYS A 90 6.21 20.56 18.74
CA LYS A 90 4.92 19.89 18.52
C LYS A 90 4.99 18.41 18.90
N ARG A 91 4.05 17.95 19.70
CA ARG A 91 3.87 16.53 20.00
C ARG A 91 3.40 15.80 18.73
N ARG A 92 4.20 14.83 18.26
CA ARG A 92 3.93 14.06 17.06
C ARG A 92 3.87 12.58 17.37
N MET A 93 2.91 11.90 16.78
CA MET A 93 2.81 10.45 16.78
C MET A 93 3.83 9.88 15.78
N LEU A 94 4.59 8.90 16.20
CA LEU A 94 5.66 8.28 15.43
C LEU A 94 5.57 6.76 15.54
N ILE A 95 5.83 6.07 14.44
CA ILE A 95 5.88 4.61 14.35
C ILE A 95 7.33 4.23 14.08
N LYS A 96 7.90 3.34 14.88
CA LYS A 96 9.25 2.84 14.62
C LYS A 96 9.24 1.96 13.36
N TYR A 97 10.23 2.13 12.48
CA TYR A 97 10.24 1.51 11.15
C TYR A 97 10.19 -0.03 11.23
N ASP A 98 11.03 -0.63 12.08
CA ASP A 98 11.08 -2.08 12.30
C ASP A 98 9.74 -2.64 12.83
N VAL A 99 9.09 -1.90 13.75
CA VAL A 99 7.76 -2.23 14.26
C VAL A 99 6.71 -2.17 13.15
N PHE A 100 6.81 -1.19 12.26
CA PHE A 100 5.91 -1.09 11.11
C PHE A 100 6.08 -2.26 10.14
N ILE A 101 7.32 -2.60 9.77
CA ILE A 101 7.61 -3.73 8.88
C ILE A 101 7.15 -5.05 9.50
N LYS A 102 7.42 -5.26 10.80
CA LYS A 102 6.92 -6.44 11.52
C LYS A 102 5.40 -6.51 11.49
N PHE A 103 4.71 -5.41 11.80
CA PHE A 103 3.26 -5.35 11.74
C PHE A 103 2.71 -5.70 10.35
N LEU A 104 3.32 -5.19 9.29
CA LEU A 104 2.92 -5.50 7.90
C LEU A 104 3.11 -6.98 7.56
N LYS A 105 4.19 -7.60 8.08
CA LYS A 105 4.45 -9.03 7.91
C LYS A 105 3.41 -9.88 8.63
N ASP A 106 3.08 -9.51 9.87
CA ASP A 106 2.19 -10.27 10.73
C ASP A 106 0.70 -10.10 10.36
N ASN A 107 0.36 -9.01 9.63
CA ASN A 107 -1.01 -8.67 9.23
C ASN A 107 -1.13 -8.47 7.71
N GLN A 108 -0.73 -9.48 6.94
CA GLN A 108 -0.67 -9.39 5.47
C GLN A 108 -2.04 -9.20 4.82
N GLU A 109 -3.11 -9.58 5.47
CA GLU A 109 -4.49 -9.46 4.98
C GLU A 109 -5.02 -8.02 5.01
N LEU A 110 -4.43 -7.13 5.82
CA LEU A 110 -4.89 -5.75 5.97
C LEU A 110 -4.46 -4.82 4.83
N TRP A 111 -3.52 -5.25 4.00
CA TRP A 111 -2.96 -4.42 2.94
C TRP A 111 -2.66 -5.21 1.66
N ASP A 112 -2.46 -4.49 0.55
CA ASP A 112 -2.28 -5.06 -0.77
C ASP A 112 -0.92 -4.62 -1.34
N SER A 113 -0.04 -5.56 -1.59
CA SER A 113 1.30 -5.30 -2.09
C SER A 113 1.33 -4.74 -3.53
N ARG A 114 0.25 -4.86 -4.29
CA ARG A 114 0.10 -4.25 -5.63
C ARG A 114 0.08 -2.72 -5.58
N LYS A 115 -0.28 -2.14 -4.41
CA LYS A 115 -0.29 -0.69 -4.16
C LYS A 115 1.04 -0.15 -3.63
N VAL A 116 2.00 -1.04 -3.39
CA VAL A 116 3.31 -0.71 -2.85
C VAL A 116 4.32 -0.71 -3.98
N GLU A 117 4.98 0.43 -4.20
CA GLU A 117 6.05 0.50 -5.19
C GLU A 117 7.20 -0.46 -4.83
N PRO A 118 7.89 -1.03 -5.82
CA PRO A 118 9.09 -1.82 -5.57
C PRO A 118 10.09 -1.01 -4.73
N TYR A 119 10.64 -1.65 -3.72
CA TYR A 119 11.61 -1.08 -2.77
C TYR A 119 11.10 0.08 -1.88
N ALA A 120 9.80 0.40 -1.89
CA ALA A 120 9.24 1.43 -1.00
C ALA A 120 9.35 1.05 0.49
N LEU A 121 9.46 -0.25 0.79
CA LEU A 121 9.69 -0.80 2.12
C LEU A 121 11.14 -1.25 2.33
N GLY A 122 12.11 -0.59 1.67
CA GLY A 122 13.52 -0.98 1.73
C GLY A 122 13.84 -2.19 0.83
N LEU A 123 14.87 -2.96 1.21
CA LEU A 123 15.18 -4.22 0.56
C LEU A 123 14.00 -5.16 0.71
N GLU A 124 13.58 -5.77 -0.41
CA GLU A 124 12.40 -6.64 -0.40
C GLU A 124 12.74 -8.00 0.22
N PRO A 125 12.30 -8.29 1.45
CA PRO A 125 12.53 -9.59 2.07
C PRO A 125 11.69 -10.67 1.39
N ASN A 126 12.09 -11.95 1.54
CA ASN A 126 11.41 -13.07 0.89
C ASN A 126 9.91 -13.12 1.17
N TRP A 127 9.46 -12.80 2.38
CA TRP A 127 8.03 -12.78 2.71
C TRP A 127 7.24 -11.76 1.87
N LEU A 128 7.85 -10.63 1.50
CA LEU A 128 7.22 -9.61 0.67
C LEU A 128 7.13 -10.06 -0.79
N LEU A 129 8.15 -10.75 -1.29
CA LEU A 129 8.13 -11.34 -2.63
C LEU A 129 7.02 -12.39 -2.76
N VAL A 130 6.89 -13.26 -1.76
CA VAL A 130 5.79 -14.25 -1.69
C VAL A 130 4.43 -13.55 -1.67
N LYS A 131 4.26 -12.55 -0.80
CA LYS A 131 3.03 -11.77 -0.75
C LYS A 131 2.70 -11.09 -2.09
N ARG A 132 3.68 -10.52 -2.79
CA ARG A 132 3.50 -9.91 -4.12
C ARG A 132 2.96 -10.93 -5.13
N LYS A 133 3.48 -12.17 -5.10
CA LYS A 133 2.99 -13.25 -5.94
C LYS A 133 1.52 -13.56 -5.63
N MET A 134 1.21 -13.81 -4.37
CA MET A 134 -0.16 -14.12 -3.92
C MET A 134 -1.17 -12.99 -4.22
N ASP A 135 -0.75 -11.73 -4.05
CA ASP A 135 -1.64 -10.59 -4.31
C ASP A 135 -1.89 -10.37 -5.82
N ARG A 136 -0.98 -10.80 -6.72
CA ARG A 136 -1.22 -10.77 -8.17
C ARG A 136 -2.33 -11.72 -8.60
N GLU A 137 -2.48 -12.84 -7.91
CA GLU A 137 -3.50 -13.85 -8.18
C GLU A 137 -4.89 -13.43 -7.67
N LYS A 138 -4.96 -12.42 -6.80
CA LYS A 138 -6.23 -11.89 -6.28
C LYS A 138 -7.01 -11.14 -7.36
N PRO A 139 -8.34 -11.20 -7.35
CA PRO A 139 -9.19 -10.41 -8.24
C PRO A 139 -8.82 -8.92 -8.21
N LYS A 140 -8.82 -8.27 -9.39
CA LYS A 140 -8.39 -6.86 -9.53
C LYS A 140 -9.20 -5.90 -8.68
N ASN A 141 -10.49 -6.13 -8.53
CA ASN A 141 -11.42 -5.30 -7.77
C ASN A 141 -11.53 -5.71 -6.29
N SER A 142 -10.64 -6.59 -5.81
CA SER A 142 -10.52 -6.92 -4.40
C SER A 142 -10.30 -5.64 -3.57
N GLN A 143 -11.09 -5.44 -2.52
CA GLN A 143 -11.05 -4.27 -1.64
C GLN A 143 -11.48 -2.91 -2.28
N GLN A 144 -11.96 -2.86 -3.51
CA GLN A 144 -12.55 -1.66 -4.09
C GLN A 144 -14.02 -1.51 -3.63
N LYS A 145 -14.47 -0.25 -3.50
CA LYS A 145 -15.90 0.01 -3.27
C LYS A 145 -16.71 -0.51 -4.46
N TRP A 146 -17.92 -0.96 -4.18
CA TRP A 146 -18.87 -1.32 -5.22
C TRP A 146 -19.34 -0.06 -5.94
N SER A 147 -19.22 -0.04 -7.26
CA SER A 147 -19.84 1.00 -8.08
C SER A 147 -21.32 0.68 -8.29
N LYS A 148 -22.13 1.70 -8.58
CA LYS A 148 -23.53 1.49 -8.96
C LYS A 148 -23.65 0.59 -10.19
N PHE A 149 -22.73 0.71 -11.13
CA PHE A 149 -22.67 -0.13 -12.33
C PHE A 149 -22.44 -1.60 -11.97
N ASP A 150 -21.47 -1.92 -11.10
CA ASP A 150 -21.22 -3.29 -10.64
C ASP A 150 -22.46 -3.86 -9.90
N GLU A 151 -23.16 -3.03 -9.10
CA GLU A 151 -24.36 -3.45 -8.37
C GLU A 151 -25.50 -3.84 -9.34
N ILE A 152 -25.74 -3.03 -10.37
CA ILE A 152 -26.74 -3.29 -11.41
C ILE A 152 -26.38 -4.56 -12.19
N GLU A 153 -25.11 -4.68 -12.59
CA GLU A 153 -24.63 -5.83 -13.38
C GLU A 153 -24.76 -7.15 -12.61
N VAL A 154 -24.41 -7.15 -11.32
CA VAL A 154 -24.54 -8.34 -10.46
C VAL A 154 -26.00 -8.74 -10.29
N VAL A 155 -26.92 -7.80 -10.15
CA VAL A 155 -28.36 -8.08 -10.07
C VAL A 155 -28.88 -8.62 -11.39
N ARG A 156 -28.51 -8.00 -12.53
CA ARG A 156 -28.88 -8.43 -13.88
C ARG A 156 -28.46 -9.86 -14.13
N MET A 157 -27.17 -10.17 -13.96
CA MET A 157 -26.64 -11.52 -14.18
C MET A 157 -27.30 -12.57 -13.27
N LYS A 158 -27.61 -12.19 -12.03
CA LYS A 158 -28.29 -13.12 -11.11
C LYS A 158 -29.72 -13.39 -11.51
N ARG A 159 -30.46 -12.42 -12.08
CA ARG A 159 -31.79 -12.61 -12.68
C ARG A 159 -31.74 -13.49 -13.93
N GLU A 160 -30.67 -13.38 -14.71
CA GLU A 160 -30.40 -14.22 -15.90
C GLU A 160 -30.00 -15.66 -15.53
N GLY A 161 -29.94 -16.00 -14.22
CA GLY A 161 -29.64 -17.36 -13.76
C GLY A 161 -28.16 -17.68 -13.58
N CYS A 162 -27.24 -16.70 -13.80
CA CYS A 162 -25.81 -16.94 -13.66
C CYS A 162 -25.44 -17.40 -12.25
N SER A 163 -24.47 -18.28 -12.15
CA SER A 163 -23.86 -18.70 -10.90
C SER A 163 -23.08 -17.55 -10.23
N ILE A 164 -22.93 -17.63 -8.92
CA ILE A 164 -22.13 -16.60 -8.18
C ILE A 164 -20.69 -16.59 -8.67
N GLN A 165 -20.14 -17.73 -9.12
CA GLN A 165 -18.78 -17.80 -9.65
C GLN A 165 -18.67 -17.06 -10.99
N GLU A 166 -19.55 -17.27 -11.93
CA GLU A 166 -19.57 -16.55 -13.21
C GLU A 166 -19.71 -15.05 -13.01
N ILE A 167 -20.57 -14.63 -12.08
CA ILE A 167 -20.71 -13.22 -11.70
C ILE A 167 -19.40 -12.69 -11.12
N ALA A 168 -18.75 -13.44 -10.22
CA ALA A 168 -17.51 -13.06 -9.58
C ALA A 168 -16.39 -12.85 -10.61
N ASP A 169 -16.26 -13.73 -11.57
CA ASP A 169 -15.29 -13.66 -12.66
C ASP A 169 -15.55 -12.44 -13.56
N LYS A 170 -16.80 -12.20 -13.91
CA LYS A 170 -17.22 -11.06 -14.74
C LYS A 170 -16.90 -9.71 -14.08
N VAL A 171 -17.28 -9.52 -12.82
CA VAL A 171 -17.05 -8.27 -12.10
C VAL A 171 -15.64 -8.19 -11.47
N ASN A 172 -14.80 -9.20 -11.68
CA ASN A 172 -13.44 -9.29 -11.17
C ASN A 172 -13.34 -9.15 -9.64
N ARG A 173 -14.22 -9.85 -8.93
CA ARG A 173 -14.32 -9.89 -7.47
C ARG A 173 -14.29 -11.33 -6.95
N SER A 174 -14.02 -11.52 -5.66
CA SER A 174 -14.11 -12.85 -5.07
C SER A 174 -15.56 -13.32 -4.95
N TYR A 175 -15.76 -14.64 -5.04
CA TYR A 175 -17.04 -15.30 -4.78
C TYR A 175 -17.72 -14.81 -3.50
N ALA A 176 -16.97 -14.76 -2.39
CA ALA A 176 -17.48 -14.30 -1.10
C ALA A 176 -17.95 -12.84 -1.13
N SER A 177 -17.24 -11.97 -1.85
CA SER A 177 -17.62 -10.56 -2.03
C SER A 177 -18.94 -10.41 -2.78
N VAL A 178 -19.10 -11.18 -3.88
CA VAL A 178 -20.36 -11.17 -4.67
C VAL A 178 -21.51 -11.75 -3.86
N LYS A 179 -21.30 -12.90 -3.19
CA LYS A 179 -22.31 -13.52 -2.34
C LYS A 179 -22.84 -12.55 -1.27
N ARG A 180 -21.91 -11.86 -0.59
CA ARG A 180 -22.27 -10.85 0.43
C ARG A 180 -23.03 -9.68 -0.19
N LYS A 181 -22.55 -9.14 -1.32
CA LYS A 181 -23.19 -8.01 -1.99
C LYS A 181 -24.62 -8.34 -2.44
N LEU A 182 -24.84 -9.51 -3.00
CA LEU A 182 -26.18 -9.98 -3.36
C LEU A 182 -27.11 -10.06 -2.14
N TYR A 183 -26.59 -10.52 -1.01
CA TYR A 183 -27.35 -10.55 0.25
C TYR A 183 -27.73 -9.13 0.71
N ASP A 184 -26.75 -8.19 0.71
CA ASP A 184 -26.96 -6.81 1.12
C ASP A 184 -28.00 -6.11 0.21
N LEU A 185 -27.91 -6.29 -1.12
CA LEU A 185 -28.85 -5.72 -2.09
C LEU A 185 -30.27 -6.24 -1.93
N ARG A 186 -30.44 -7.54 -1.59
CA ARG A 186 -31.75 -8.11 -1.25
C ARG A 186 -32.35 -7.45 -0.01
N LYS A 187 -31.54 -7.28 1.03
CA LYS A 187 -31.98 -6.67 2.30
C LYS A 187 -32.38 -5.20 2.09
N GLU A 188 -31.71 -4.47 1.21
CA GLU A 188 -32.01 -3.09 0.88
C GLU A 188 -33.18 -2.90 -0.09
N LYS A 189 -33.91 -3.96 -0.47
CA LYS A 189 -34.99 -3.99 -1.48
C LYS A 189 -34.58 -3.42 -2.86
N LYS A 190 -33.29 -3.28 -3.12
CA LYS A 190 -32.75 -2.87 -4.44
C LYS A 190 -32.81 -3.96 -5.50
N TRP A 191 -33.37 -5.09 -5.15
CA TRP A 191 -33.52 -6.26 -6.01
C TRP A 191 -34.84 -6.26 -6.82
N GLU A 192 -35.84 -5.51 -6.36
CA GLU A 192 -37.23 -5.54 -6.87
C GLU A 192 -37.48 -4.50 -7.98
N ASN A 193 -36.56 -3.59 -8.26
CA ASN A 193 -36.68 -2.57 -9.30
C ASN A 193 -35.80 -2.86 -10.53
#